data_23d2e5de111a1d2cc6e19c977383c9d3
#
_entry.id   23d2e5de111a1d2cc6e19c977383c9d3
#
_cell.length_a   1.000
_cell.length_b   1.000
_cell.length_c   1.000
_cell.angle_alpha   90.00
_cell.angle_beta   90.00
_cell.angle_gamma   90.00
#
_symmetry.space_group_name_H-M   'P 1'
#
loop_
_entity.id
_entity.type
_entity.pdbx_description
1 polymer ?
#
loop_
_entity_poly.entity_id
_entity_poly.type
_entity_poly.pdbx_seq_one_letter_code
_entity_poly.pdbx_strand_id
1 'polypeptide(L)'
;MFRRYLLLFLISLSFLWGELYNHFNGEITYFGYHVLHDWEGVSSNINGFIEYKTNTNQFRCELKVPIESFDSKNGNRDANMLIYTNALEHPDIKFTSNSIKFNGKKATVDGLLNFRGVKKKNSSEVDVDLSQNLKFSAQLLIKLSDFNIKRPALLFRKIDDEIKINFQIEAIKGK
;
A
#
# COMPACT_ATOMS: atom_id res chain seq x y z
N MET A 1 26.82 -61.74 18.46
CA MET A 1 26.63 -60.38 19.03
C MET A 1 26.45 -59.41 17.90
N PHE A 2 25.22 -59.12 17.48
CA PHE A 2 24.91 -58.12 16.44
C PHE A 2 24.47 -56.84 17.12
N ARG A 3 25.28 -55.81 17.05
CA ARG A 3 25.04 -54.47 17.58
C ARG A 3 24.22 -53.67 16.53
N ARG A 4 22.92 -53.58 16.74
CA ARG A 4 22.00 -52.74 15.94
C ARG A 4 22.32 -51.27 16.25
N TYR A 5 22.88 -50.52 15.28
CA TYR A 5 22.94 -49.07 15.32
C TYR A 5 21.58 -48.52 14.89
N LEU A 6 20.85 -47.98 15.85
CA LEU A 6 19.62 -47.20 15.62
C LEU A 6 20.05 -45.83 15.13
N LEU A 7 20.04 -45.60 13.81
CA LEU A 7 20.21 -44.29 13.22
C LEU A 7 18.93 -43.47 13.51
N LEU A 8 18.99 -42.61 14.53
CA LEU A 8 18.01 -41.55 14.77
C LEU A 8 18.15 -40.53 13.64
N PHE A 9 17.26 -40.62 12.67
CA PHE A 9 17.06 -39.58 11.65
C PHE A 9 16.34 -38.40 12.32
N LEU A 10 17.12 -37.46 12.84
CA LEU A 10 16.60 -36.15 13.25
C LEU A 10 16.11 -35.40 11.98
N ILE A 11 14.84 -35.59 11.67
CA ILE A 11 14.14 -34.72 10.71
C ILE A 11 14.08 -33.36 11.39
N SER A 12 15.02 -32.47 11.04
CA SER A 12 14.89 -31.07 11.35
C SER A 12 13.66 -30.54 10.59
N LEU A 13 12.52 -30.46 11.30
CA LEU A 13 11.40 -29.66 10.82
C LEU A 13 11.90 -28.22 10.77
N SER A 14 12.48 -27.80 9.65
CA SER A 14 12.64 -26.39 9.35
C SER A 14 11.22 -25.83 9.19
N PHE A 15 10.71 -25.24 10.25
CA PHE A 15 9.47 -24.47 10.21
C PHE A 15 9.63 -23.40 9.13
N LEU A 16 8.86 -23.53 8.08
CA LEU A 16 8.75 -22.64 6.95
C LEU A 16 8.01 -21.35 7.38
N TRP A 17 8.68 -20.50 8.12
CA TRP A 17 8.10 -19.25 8.55
C TRP A 17 8.26 -18.21 7.44
N GLY A 18 7.13 -17.74 6.90
CA GLY A 18 7.13 -16.53 6.09
C GLY A 18 7.47 -15.33 6.98
N GLU A 19 8.13 -14.35 6.42
CA GLU A 19 8.33 -13.07 7.11
C GLU A 19 7.02 -12.29 7.07
N LEU A 20 6.49 -11.97 8.25
CA LEU A 20 5.27 -11.17 8.42
C LEU A 20 5.66 -9.77 8.90
N TYR A 21 5.27 -8.77 8.13
CA TYR A 21 5.40 -7.35 8.47
C TYR A 21 3.98 -6.81 8.71
N ASN A 22 3.72 -6.25 9.88
CA ASN A 22 2.40 -5.75 10.26
C ASN A 22 2.44 -4.42 11.03
N HIS A 23 3.61 -3.82 11.13
CA HIS A 23 3.80 -2.47 11.63
C HIS A 23 4.45 -1.64 10.54
N PHE A 24 3.94 -0.44 10.33
CA PHE A 24 4.37 0.42 9.24
C PHE A 24 4.70 1.81 9.77
N ASN A 25 5.90 2.29 9.43
CA ASN A 25 6.30 3.67 9.62
C ASN A 25 6.43 4.32 8.24
N GLY A 26 6.16 5.61 8.16
CA GLY A 26 6.26 6.35 6.91
C GLY A 26 4.99 7.10 6.57
N GLU A 27 4.89 7.52 5.34
CA GLU A 27 3.79 8.37 4.91
C GLU A 27 3.36 8.10 3.48
N ILE A 28 2.12 8.44 3.22
CA ILE A 28 1.51 8.49 1.89
C ILE A 28 1.03 9.90 1.67
N THR A 29 1.48 10.53 0.59
CA THR A 29 1.11 11.88 0.19
C THR A 29 0.36 11.84 -1.12
N TYR A 30 -0.83 12.46 -1.17
CA TYR A 30 -1.49 12.74 -2.42
C TYR A 30 -1.27 14.19 -2.84
N PHE A 31 -1.20 14.43 -4.15
CA PHE A 31 -1.10 15.78 -4.72
C PHE A 31 -2.29 16.04 -5.61
N GLY A 32 -3.01 17.09 -5.31
CA GLY A 32 -4.14 17.56 -6.10
C GLY A 32 -3.80 18.85 -6.83
N TYR A 33 -4.39 19.04 -8.01
CA TYR A 33 -4.11 20.14 -8.90
C TYR A 33 -5.38 20.85 -9.32
N HIS A 34 -5.30 22.17 -9.30
CA HIS A 34 -6.33 23.05 -9.84
C HIS A 34 -5.66 24.27 -10.48
N VAL A 35 -6.26 24.82 -11.51
CA VAL A 35 -5.70 25.98 -12.24
C VAL A 35 -5.31 27.17 -11.34
N LEU A 36 -5.88 27.29 -10.16
CA LEU A 36 -5.59 28.39 -9.22
C LEU A 36 -4.52 28.05 -8.20
N HIS A 37 -4.37 26.78 -7.82
CA HIS A 37 -3.40 26.34 -6.82
C HIS A 37 -3.32 24.82 -6.75
N ASP A 38 -2.19 24.34 -6.32
CA ASP A 38 -1.91 22.96 -6.01
C ASP A 38 -1.99 22.76 -4.49
N TRP A 39 -2.17 21.51 -4.08
CA TRP A 39 -2.13 21.15 -2.66
C TRP A 39 -1.69 19.70 -2.50
N GLU A 40 -1.34 19.36 -1.28
CA GLU A 40 -1.06 18.00 -0.87
C GLU A 40 -1.84 17.64 0.39
N GLY A 41 -1.99 16.35 0.64
CA GLY A 41 -2.47 15.83 1.90
C GLY A 41 -1.69 14.57 2.27
N VAL A 42 -1.34 14.45 3.54
CA VAL A 42 -0.43 13.43 4.06
C VAL A 42 -1.15 12.57 5.08
N SER A 43 -0.90 11.27 5.02
CA SER A 43 -1.30 10.31 6.06
C SER A 43 -0.12 9.42 6.46
N SER A 44 0.07 9.22 7.76
CA SER A 44 0.97 8.22 8.32
C SER A 44 0.21 7.02 8.92
N ASN A 45 -1.11 6.97 8.79
CA ASN A 45 -1.93 5.89 9.33
C ASN A 45 -2.03 4.74 8.32
N ILE A 46 -1.01 3.89 8.30
CA ILE A 46 -0.91 2.75 7.39
C ILE A 46 -1.13 1.47 8.19
N ASN A 47 -2.09 0.65 7.77
CA ASN A 47 -2.47 -0.58 8.42
C ASN A 47 -2.44 -1.76 7.45
N GLY A 48 -2.35 -2.98 7.97
CA GLY A 48 -2.41 -4.19 7.17
C GLY A 48 -1.26 -5.14 7.41
N PHE A 49 -0.86 -5.86 6.39
CA PHE A 49 0.27 -6.79 6.47
C PHE A 49 0.95 -6.99 5.12
N ILE A 50 2.22 -7.37 5.17
CA ILE A 50 2.99 -7.95 4.07
C ILE A 50 3.55 -9.28 4.57
N GLU A 51 3.27 -10.35 3.85
CA GLU A 51 3.82 -11.69 4.09
C GLU A 51 4.67 -12.11 2.88
N TYR A 52 5.91 -12.48 3.13
CA TYR A 52 6.81 -12.96 2.10
C TYR A 52 7.52 -14.23 2.56
N LYS A 53 7.42 -15.31 1.75
CA LYS A 53 8.07 -16.59 1.98
C LYS A 53 9.17 -16.79 0.93
N THR A 54 10.40 -16.54 1.32
CA THR A 54 11.57 -16.56 0.42
C THR A 54 11.76 -17.90 -0.28
N ASN A 55 11.54 -19.01 0.42
CA ASN A 55 11.75 -20.35 -0.11
C ASN A 55 10.70 -20.83 -1.12
N THR A 56 9.48 -20.29 -1.08
CA THR A 56 8.40 -20.61 -2.03
C THR A 56 8.08 -19.42 -2.95
N ASN A 57 8.74 -18.30 -2.76
CA ASN A 57 8.47 -17.03 -3.44
C ASN A 57 7.00 -16.59 -3.36
N GLN A 58 6.33 -16.99 -2.26
CA GLN A 58 4.94 -16.59 -2.01
C GLN A 58 4.90 -15.20 -1.41
N PHE A 59 4.05 -14.37 -1.97
CA PHE A 59 3.82 -13.00 -1.54
C PHE A 59 2.34 -12.75 -1.30
N ARG A 60 2.02 -12.09 -0.21
CA ARG A 60 0.70 -11.57 0.10
C ARG A 60 0.85 -10.18 0.71
N CYS A 61 0.03 -9.26 0.26
CA CYS A 61 0.01 -7.90 0.77
C CYS A 61 -1.42 -7.41 0.88
N GLU A 62 -1.76 -6.87 2.02
CA GLU A 62 -2.95 -6.05 2.21
C GLU A 62 -2.55 -4.81 2.98
N LEU A 63 -2.69 -3.65 2.35
CA LEU A 63 -2.47 -2.34 2.99
C LEU A 63 -3.76 -1.54 2.91
N LYS A 64 -4.04 -0.80 3.96
CA LYS A 64 -5.17 0.11 4.02
C LYS A 64 -4.79 1.41 4.72
N VAL A 65 -5.39 2.49 4.24
CA VAL A 65 -5.22 3.83 4.79
C VAL A 65 -6.60 4.44 4.96
N PRO A 66 -6.98 4.84 6.18
CA PRO A 66 -8.24 5.55 6.41
C PRO A 66 -8.24 6.89 5.65
N ILE A 67 -9.29 7.18 4.91
CA ILE A 67 -9.40 8.44 4.16
C ILE A 67 -9.38 9.64 5.10
N GLU A 68 -10.01 9.53 6.26
CA GLU A 68 -10.04 10.58 7.29
C GLU A 68 -8.67 10.93 7.89
N SER A 69 -7.68 10.05 7.70
CA SER A 69 -6.33 10.27 8.24
C SER A 69 -5.45 11.20 7.40
N PHE A 70 -5.91 11.56 6.21
CA PHE A 70 -5.19 12.52 5.37
C PHE A 70 -5.42 13.95 5.85
N ASP A 71 -4.33 14.67 6.09
CA ASP A 71 -4.31 16.06 6.50
C ASP A 71 -3.71 16.94 5.39
N SER A 72 -4.52 17.78 4.78
CA SER A 72 -4.07 18.75 3.77
C SER A 72 -3.80 20.14 4.34
N LYS A 73 -3.80 20.31 5.67
CA LYS A 73 -3.72 21.57 6.38
C LYS A 73 -4.88 22.53 6.06
N ASN A 74 -5.98 21.99 5.56
CA ASN A 74 -7.20 22.75 5.26
C ASN A 74 -8.43 21.88 5.56
N GLY A 75 -9.06 22.12 6.71
CA GLY A 75 -10.19 21.31 7.18
C GLY A 75 -11.40 21.30 6.24
N ASN A 76 -11.66 22.38 5.47
CA ASN A 76 -12.73 22.37 4.47
C ASN A 76 -12.40 21.46 3.30
N ARG A 77 -11.14 21.39 2.88
CA ARG A 77 -10.67 20.48 1.84
C ARG A 77 -10.79 19.03 2.31
N ASP A 78 -10.36 18.77 3.54
CA ASP A 78 -10.40 17.43 4.12
C ASP A 78 -11.85 16.96 4.30
N ALA A 79 -12.75 17.81 4.79
CA ALA A 79 -14.17 17.50 4.86
C ALA A 79 -14.79 17.24 3.48
N ASN A 80 -14.45 18.03 2.47
CA ASN A 80 -14.89 17.80 1.10
C ASN A 80 -14.36 16.48 0.54
N MET A 81 -13.09 16.12 0.82
CA MET A 81 -12.53 14.84 0.42
C MET A 81 -13.39 13.67 0.96
N LEU A 82 -13.76 13.68 2.23
CA LEU A 82 -14.62 12.65 2.83
C LEU A 82 -15.97 12.53 2.12
N ILE A 83 -16.58 13.66 1.75
CA ILE A 83 -17.86 13.69 1.04
C ILE A 83 -17.72 13.12 -0.38
N TYR A 84 -16.78 13.61 -1.16
CA TYR A 84 -16.62 13.20 -2.57
C TYR A 84 -16.17 11.74 -2.72
N THR A 85 -15.39 11.24 -1.77
CA THR A 85 -14.95 9.83 -1.73
C THR A 85 -15.99 8.89 -1.11
N ASN A 86 -17.09 9.42 -0.55
CA ASN A 86 -18.09 8.66 0.18
C ASN A 86 -17.46 7.84 1.34
N ALA A 87 -16.63 8.53 2.15
CA ALA A 87 -15.85 7.89 3.19
C ALA A 87 -16.70 7.26 4.31
N LEU A 88 -17.94 7.67 4.49
CA LEU A 88 -18.87 7.03 5.45
C LEU A 88 -19.17 5.58 5.09
N GLU A 89 -19.31 5.27 3.80
CA GLU A 89 -19.55 3.90 3.32
C GLU A 89 -18.26 3.16 2.99
N HIS A 90 -17.24 3.90 2.58
CA HIS A 90 -15.95 3.38 2.14
C HIS A 90 -14.80 4.10 2.87
N PRO A 91 -14.59 3.84 4.17
CA PRO A 91 -13.68 4.63 4.99
C PRO A 91 -12.20 4.48 4.63
N ASP A 92 -11.84 3.39 3.97
CA ASP A 92 -10.45 3.07 3.67
C ASP A 92 -10.17 3.00 2.17
N ILE A 93 -8.99 3.46 1.78
CA ILE A 93 -8.34 3.06 0.54
C ILE A 93 -7.58 1.76 0.83
N LYS A 94 -7.78 0.71 0.00
CA LYS A 94 -7.18 -0.61 0.21
C LYS A 94 -6.40 -1.07 -1.01
N PHE A 95 -5.21 -1.60 -0.78
CA PHE A 95 -4.44 -2.28 -1.80
C PHE A 95 -4.22 -3.73 -1.39
N THR A 96 -4.48 -4.66 -2.31
CA THR A 96 -4.25 -6.09 -2.10
C THR A 96 -3.43 -6.66 -3.25
N SER A 97 -2.45 -7.48 -2.94
CA SER A 97 -1.63 -8.17 -3.93
C SER A 97 -1.22 -9.56 -3.46
N ASN A 98 -1.02 -10.46 -4.41
CA ASN A 98 -0.37 -11.75 -4.23
C ASN A 98 0.76 -11.98 -5.26
N SER A 99 1.20 -10.92 -5.92
CA SER A 99 2.21 -10.97 -6.99
C SER A 99 3.26 -9.91 -6.78
N ILE A 100 4.52 -10.34 -6.66
CA ILE A 100 5.70 -9.48 -6.65
C ILE A 100 6.79 -10.08 -7.52
N LYS A 101 7.48 -9.25 -8.29
CA LYS A 101 8.62 -9.62 -9.11
C LYS A 101 9.77 -8.69 -8.83
N PHE A 102 10.83 -9.21 -8.22
CA PHE A 102 12.03 -8.44 -7.92
C PHE A 102 12.93 -8.28 -9.13
N ASN A 103 13.50 -7.10 -9.28
CA ASN A 103 14.55 -6.77 -10.26
C ASN A 103 15.60 -5.86 -9.60
N GLY A 104 16.59 -6.46 -8.97
CA GLY A 104 17.59 -5.73 -8.19
C GLY A 104 16.99 -4.99 -7.00
N LYS A 105 17.14 -3.66 -6.98
CA LYS A 105 16.58 -2.77 -5.95
C LYS A 105 15.14 -2.33 -6.25
N LYS A 106 14.52 -2.87 -7.27
CA LYS A 106 13.15 -2.58 -7.66
C LYS A 106 12.30 -3.83 -7.62
N ALA A 107 11.00 -3.65 -7.49
CA ALA A 107 10.04 -4.72 -7.65
C ALA A 107 8.81 -4.22 -8.40
N THR A 108 8.24 -5.09 -9.23
CA THR A 108 6.90 -4.87 -9.79
C THR A 108 5.88 -5.57 -8.88
N VAL A 109 4.91 -4.82 -8.40
CA VAL A 109 3.81 -5.34 -7.57
C VAL A 109 2.51 -5.20 -8.33
N ASP A 110 1.91 -6.33 -8.67
CA ASP A 110 0.61 -6.39 -9.34
C ASP A 110 -0.49 -6.63 -8.32
N GLY A 111 -1.52 -5.82 -8.31
CA GLY A 111 -2.57 -5.91 -7.31
C GLY A 111 -3.90 -5.26 -7.70
N LEU A 112 -4.76 -5.12 -6.70
CA LEU A 112 -6.05 -4.46 -6.79
C LEU A 112 -6.07 -3.27 -5.84
N LEU A 113 -6.28 -2.09 -6.39
CA LEU A 113 -6.58 -0.88 -5.62
C LEU A 113 -8.11 -0.75 -5.49
N ASN A 114 -8.59 -0.74 -4.27
CA ASN A 114 -10.00 -0.48 -3.95
C ASN A 114 -10.11 0.92 -3.35
N PHE A 115 -10.79 1.80 -4.05
CA PHE A 115 -11.09 3.15 -3.59
C PHE A 115 -12.57 3.43 -3.86
N ARG A 116 -13.27 3.96 -2.87
CA ARG A 116 -14.71 4.22 -2.93
C ARG A 116 -15.54 2.99 -3.37
N GLY A 117 -15.15 1.79 -2.93
CA GLY A 117 -15.81 0.52 -3.29
C GLY A 117 -15.49 0.01 -4.71
N VAL A 118 -14.83 0.81 -5.55
CA VAL A 118 -14.45 0.41 -6.91
C VAL A 118 -13.06 -0.23 -6.89
N LYS A 119 -12.93 -1.42 -7.48
CA LYS A 119 -11.66 -2.16 -7.57
C LYS A 119 -11.06 -2.01 -8.95
N LYS A 120 -9.81 -1.56 -9.02
CA LYS A 120 -9.03 -1.43 -10.25
C LYS A 120 -7.73 -2.23 -10.15
N LYS A 121 -7.35 -2.87 -11.24
CA LYS A 121 -6.00 -3.46 -11.34
C LYS A 121 -4.99 -2.34 -11.34
N ASN A 122 -3.94 -2.55 -10.57
CA ASN A 122 -2.79 -1.64 -10.49
C ASN A 122 -1.52 -2.47 -10.59
N SER A 123 -0.58 -2.02 -11.39
CA SER A 123 0.78 -2.56 -11.49
C SER A 123 1.74 -1.42 -11.21
N SER A 124 2.50 -1.52 -10.15
CA SER A 124 3.41 -0.46 -9.72
C SER A 124 4.84 -0.97 -9.63
N GLU A 125 5.77 -0.19 -10.17
CA GLU A 125 7.18 -0.38 -9.88
C GLU A 125 7.49 0.37 -8.58
N VAL A 126 8.11 -0.34 -7.63
CA VAL A 126 8.51 0.18 -6.33
C VAL A 126 10.01 0.03 -6.15
N ASP A 127 10.66 1.04 -5.58
CA ASP A 127 12.02 0.91 -5.09
C ASP A 127 11.98 0.14 -3.76
N VAL A 128 12.88 -0.83 -3.60
CA VAL A 128 12.91 -1.73 -2.44
C VAL A 128 14.29 -1.75 -1.82
N ASP A 129 14.37 -1.58 -0.50
CA ASP A 129 15.57 -1.78 0.29
C ASP A 129 15.29 -2.83 1.39
N LEU A 130 16.05 -3.92 1.35
CA LEU A 130 15.96 -5.05 2.28
C LEU A 130 17.16 -5.10 3.26
N SER A 131 17.96 -4.03 3.35
CA SER A 131 19.24 -4.07 4.09
C SER A 131 19.06 -4.24 5.61
N GLN A 132 17.98 -3.72 6.19
CA GLN A 132 17.65 -3.85 7.61
C GLN A 132 16.17 -4.22 7.81
N ASN A 133 15.27 -3.27 7.50
CA ASN A 133 13.84 -3.49 7.44
C ASN A 133 13.40 -3.44 5.96
N LEU A 134 12.20 -3.94 5.69
CA LEU A 134 11.62 -3.80 4.36
C LEU A 134 11.18 -2.35 4.15
N LYS A 135 11.95 -1.59 3.35
CA LYS A 135 11.55 -0.24 2.92
C LYS A 135 11.11 -0.28 1.48
N PHE A 136 10.06 0.45 1.18
CA PHE A 136 9.57 0.58 -0.18
C PHE A 136 9.00 1.97 -0.43
N SER A 137 9.24 2.46 -1.65
CA SER A 137 8.75 3.75 -2.08
C SER A 137 8.38 3.72 -3.54
N ALA A 138 7.37 4.49 -3.91
CA ALA A 138 7.01 4.71 -5.30
C ALA A 138 6.21 6.00 -5.47
N GLN A 139 6.10 6.37 -6.74
CA GLN A 139 5.15 7.36 -7.22
C GLN A 139 4.20 6.70 -8.20
N LEU A 140 2.90 6.92 -8.03
CA LEU A 140 1.88 6.44 -8.94
C LEU A 140 0.87 7.54 -9.27
N LEU A 141 0.16 7.35 -10.37
CA LEU A 141 -0.91 8.22 -10.81
C LEU A 141 -2.22 7.44 -10.81
N ILE A 142 -3.27 8.04 -10.25
CA ILE A 142 -4.62 7.50 -10.30
C ILE A 142 -5.57 8.54 -10.89
N LYS A 143 -6.63 8.08 -11.58
CA LYS A 143 -7.69 8.98 -12.04
C LYS A 143 -8.90 8.84 -11.11
N LEU A 144 -9.40 9.96 -10.61
CA LEU A 144 -10.59 9.99 -9.76
C LEU A 144 -11.82 9.41 -10.47
N SER A 145 -11.93 9.66 -11.78
CA SER A 145 -13.00 9.12 -12.62
C SER A 145 -12.99 7.60 -12.70
N ASP A 146 -11.83 6.94 -12.58
CA ASP A 146 -11.72 5.48 -12.56
C ASP A 146 -12.43 4.85 -11.34
N PHE A 147 -12.57 5.62 -10.27
CA PHE A 147 -13.22 5.22 -9.01
C PHE A 147 -14.61 5.85 -8.84
N ASN A 148 -15.20 6.37 -9.92
CA ASN A 148 -16.49 7.05 -9.91
C ASN A 148 -16.54 8.24 -8.93
N ILE A 149 -15.39 8.88 -8.68
CA ILE A 149 -15.31 10.06 -7.82
C ILE A 149 -15.64 11.30 -8.64
N LYS A 150 -16.70 11.99 -8.23
CA LYS A 150 -17.07 13.26 -8.84
C LYS A 150 -16.07 14.34 -8.43
N ARG A 151 -15.40 14.94 -9.42
CA ARG A 151 -14.42 15.98 -9.16
C ARG A 151 -15.09 17.26 -8.66
N PRO A 152 -14.69 17.80 -7.50
CA PRO A 152 -15.16 19.11 -7.04
C PRO A 152 -14.76 20.22 -8.02
N ALA A 153 -15.54 21.29 -8.02
CA ALA A 153 -15.24 22.47 -8.83
C ALA A 153 -15.12 23.71 -7.96
N LEU A 154 -14.14 24.55 -8.28
CA LEU A 154 -13.95 25.86 -7.71
C LEU A 154 -14.01 26.89 -8.87
N LEU A 155 -14.82 27.94 -8.74
CA LEU A 155 -15.02 28.96 -9.78
C LEU A 155 -15.29 28.36 -11.18
N PHE A 156 -16.22 27.39 -11.24
CA PHE A 156 -16.64 26.68 -12.46
C PHE A 156 -15.56 25.78 -13.11
N ARG A 157 -14.36 25.69 -12.53
CA ARG A 157 -13.31 24.80 -12.97
C ARG A 157 -13.23 23.60 -12.03
N LYS A 158 -13.21 22.40 -12.59
CA LYS A 158 -13.00 21.16 -11.82
C LYS A 158 -11.51 21.00 -11.51
N ILE A 159 -11.21 20.35 -10.37
CA ILE A 159 -9.86 19.86 -10.10
C ILE A 159 -9.45 18.87 -11.19
N ASP A 160 -8.16 18.65 -11.33
CA ASP A 160 -7.65 17.66 -12.27
C ASP A 160 -8.18 16.25 -11.92
N ASP A 161 -8.32 15.42 -12.95
CA ASP A 161 -8.76 14.05 -12.76
C ASP A 161 -7.65 13.16 -12.24
N GLU A 162 -6.43 13.48 -12.61
CA GLU A 162 -5.25 12.74 -12.22
C GLU A 162 -4.69 13.25 -10.90
N ILE A 163 -4.51 12.33 -9.97
CA ILE A 163 -3.92 12.54 -8.65
C ILE A 163 -2.61 11.78 -8.59
N LYS A 164 -1.54 12.48 -8.27
CA LYS A 164 -0.24 11.87 -7.99
C LYS A 164 -0.19 11.39 -6.54
N ILE A 165 0.28 10.18 -6.33
CA ILE A 165 0.47 9.57 -5.02
C ILE A 165 1.95 9.26 -4.85
N ASN A 166 2.57 9.76 -3.80
CA ASN A 166 3.90 9.32 -3.36
C ASN A 166 3.75 8.55 -2.06
N PHE A 167 4.54 7.50 -1.89
CA PHE A 167 4.67 6.85 -0.59
C PHE A 167 6.11 6.47 -0.29
N GLN A 168 6.46 6.53 0.99
CA GLN A 168 7.70 6.05 1.55
C GLN A 168 7.36 5.31 2.84
N ILE A 169 7.54 4.00 2.85
CA ILE A 169 7.06 3.14 3.92
C ILE A 169 8.18 2.19 4.35
N GLU A 170 8.36 2.07 5.65
CA GLU A 170 9.18 1.05 6.29
C GLU A 170 8.25 0.06 6.98
N ALA A 171 8.31 -1.20 6.56
CA ALA A 171 7.58 -2.29 7.16
C ALA A 171 8.46 -3.03 8.18
N ILE A 172 7.94 -3.19 9.38
CA ILE A 172 8.63 -3.78 10.53
C ILE A 172 8.03 -5.16 10.78
N LYS A 173 8.90 -6.15 11.04
CA LYS A 173 8.47 -7.52 11.35
C LYS A 173 7.62 -7.52 12.61
N GLY A 174 6.49 -8.22 12.54
CA GLY A 174 5.72 -8.60 13.71
C GLY A 174 6.52 -9.54 14.63
N LYS A 175 6.27 -9.42 15.90
CA LYS A 175 6.83 -10.34 16.92
C LYS A 175 6.10 -11.67 16.89
#